data_86ce7f8c55cd31a4d4809d67ac9c5393
#
_entry.id   86ce7f8c55cd31a4d4809d67ac9c5393
#
_cell.length_a   1.000
_cell.length_b   1.000
_cell.length_c   1.000
_cell.angle_alpha   90.00
_cell.angle_beta   90.00
_cell.angle_gamma   90.00
#
_symmetry.space_group_name_H-M   'P 1'
#
loop_
_entity.id
_entity.type
_entity.pdbx_description
1 polymer ?
#
loop_
_entity_poly.entity_id
_entity_poly.type
_entity_poly.pdbx_seq_one_letter_code
_entity_poly.pdbx_strand_id
1 'polypeptide(L)'
;MPIESTVLVIDGSDAPRAALTHRIRKMGYRAMRAKTPEEAFSIVEEHRHQVTAALIPPHLAVADLGAALESLAARAPQGCLSYVVVGACPGEESLAELREAGLRLALWEPIDDARLRFQVNRALAGFGTQEASRAEMRAPLDIPAHVIQAGRRKSARVYTLSSGGVYLDTQRPSMRNAAISVELDLWPSPVCAAGVVVYTSVPGNLRRANLPHGMGVRFHEIPNIELGRIRRVVAEASLQLAL
;
A
#
# COMPACT_ATOMS: atom_id res chain seq x y z
N MET A 1 19.62 8.55 -11.69
CA MET A 1 18.18 8.41 -12.03
C MET A 1 17.59 7.47 -11.03
N PRO A 2 16.42 7.74 -10.40
CA PRO A 2 15.77 6.73 -9.60
C PRO A 2 15.43 5.55 -10.51
N ILE A 3 15.80 4.34 -10.09
CA ILE A 3 15.43 3.10 -10.78
C ILE A 3 13.90 3.08 -10.75
N GLU A 4 13.26 3.13 -11.93
CA GLU A 4 11.81 3.05 -12.03
C GLU A 4 11.37 1.63 -11.70
N SER A 5 10.94 1.44 -10.46
CA SER A 5 10.47 0.13 -9.97
C SER A 5 9.26 -0.35 -10.75
N THR A 6 9.32 -1.60 -11.20
CA THR A 6 8.27 -2.27 -11.97
C THR A 6 7.60 -3.34 -11.12
N VAL A 7 6.29 -3.43 -11.22
CA VAL A 7 5.45 -4.45 -10.58
C VAL A 7 5.16 -5.55 -11.58
N LEU A 8 5.43 -6.79 -11.23
CA LEU A 8 5.08 -7.97 -12.03
C LEU A 8 3.75 -8.54 -11.53
N VAL A 9 2.80 -8.77 -12.44
CA VAL A 9 1.51 -9.42 -12.13
C VAL A 9 1.55 -10.84 -12.72
N ILE A 10 1.51 -11.84 -11.85
CA ILE A 10 1.56 -13.25 -12.24
C ILE A 10 0.18 -13.85 -11.95
N ASP A 11 -0.51 -14.34 -12.97
CA ASP A 11 -1.80 -15.03 -12.83
C ASP A 11 -2.09 -15.83 -14.10
N GLY A 12 -2.44 -17.10 -13.96
CA GLY A 12 -2.82 -17.99 -15.07
C GLY A 12 -4.08 -17.53 -15.81
N SER A 13 -4.95 -16.78 -15.14
CA SER A 13 -6.23 -16.30 -15.67
C SER A 13 -6.07 -14.97 -16.39
N ASP A 14 -6.45 -14.90 -17.66
CA ASP A 14 -6.21 -13.71 -18.51
C ASP A 14 -6.99 -12.48 -18.05
N ALA A 15 -8.25 -12.62 -17.68
CA ALA A 15 -9.09 -11.50 -17.32
C ALA A 15 -8.69 -10.83 -15.97
N PRO A 16 -8.52 -11.57 -14.85
CA PRO A 16 -8.01 -11.01 -13.60
C PRO A 16 -6.65 -10.36 -13.76
N ARG A 17 -5.69 -11.04 -14.45
CA ARG A 17 -4.34 -10.52 -14.72
C ARG A 17 -4.38 -9.20 -15.49
N ALA A 18 -5.19 -9.11 -16.54
CA ALA A 18 -5.34 -7.90 -17.34
C ALA A 18 -5.97 -6.76 -16.53
N ALA A 19 -7.03 -7.04 -15.78
CA ALA A 19 -7.73 -6.06 -14.94
C ALA A 19 -6.81 -5.49 -13.85
N LEU A 20 -6.11 -6.35 -13.12
CA LEU A 20 -5.17 -5.92 -12.07
C LEU A 20 -4.02 -5.10 -12.66
N THR A 21 -3.43 -5.55 -13.77
CA THR A 21 -2.36 -4.80 -14.46
C THR A 21 -2.85 -3.43 -14.91
N HIS A 22 -4.07 -3.33 -15.45
CA HIS A 22 -4.65 -2.06 -15.86
C HIS A 22 -4.82 -1.11 -14.68
N ARG A 23 -5.35 -1.59 -13.56
CA ARG A 23 -5.50 -0.79 -12.32
C ARG A 23 -4.15 -0.25 -11.84
N ILE A 24 -3.12 -1.09 -11.81
CA ILE A 24 -1.76 -0.70 -11.40
C ILE A 24 -1.19 0.38 -12.32
N ARG A 25 -1.33 0.22 -13.63
CA ARG A 25 -0.88 1.24 -14.60
C ARG A 25 -1.64 2.56 -14.46
N LYS A 26 -2.96 2.50 -14.25
CA LYS A 26 -3.79 3.69 -14.00
C LYS A 26 -3.35 4.47 -12.75
N MET A 27 -2.78 3.79 -11.77
CA MET A 27 -2.22 4.42 -10.56
C MET A 27 -0.82 5.03 -10.78
N GLY A 28 -0.25 4.93 -11.99
CA GLY A 28 1.05 5.52 -12.33
C GLY A 28 2.25 4.60 -12.10
N TYR A 29 2.04 3.28 -11.89
CA TYR A 29 3.14 2.32 -11.80
C TYR A 29 3.48 1.74 -13.17
N ARG A 30 4.73 1.35 -13.35
CA ARG A 30 5.08 0.39 -14.41
C ARG A 30 4.62 -0.99 -14.00
N ALA A 31 3.98 -1.73 -14.92
CA ALA A 31 3.52 -3.08 -14.66
C ALA A 31 3.76 -3.99 -15.87
N MET A 32 4.27 -5.19 -15.59
CA MET A 32 4.46 -6.30 -16.53
C MET A 32 3.52 -7.45 -16.15
N ARG A 33 3.31 -8.38 -17.05
CA ARG A 33 2.40 -9.52 -16.88
C ARG A 33 3.12 -10.80 -17.18
N ALA A 34 2.89 -11.83 -16.38
CA ALA A 34 3.28 -13.19 -16.64
C ALA A 34 2.07 -14.12 -16.45
N LYS A 35 1.90 -15.09 -17.35
CA LYS A 35 0.85 -16.11 -17.25
C LYS A 35 1.29 -17.28 -16.39
N THR A 36 2.57 -17.60 -16.45
CA THR A 36 3.17 -18.73 -15.74
C THR A 36 4.41 -18.29 -14.96
N PRO A 37 4.87 -19.10 -13.99
CA PRO A 37 6.13 -18.84 -13.29
C PRO A 37 7.34 -18.78 -14.23
N GLU A 38 7.38 -19.61 -15.29
CA GLU A 38 8.49 -19.64 -16.25
C GLU A 38 8.56 -18.33 -17.05
N GLU A 39 7.40 -17.79 -17.45
CA GLU A 39 7.33 -16.46 -18.09
C GLU A 39 7.78 -15.38 -17.11
N ALA A 40 7.40 -15.48 -15.83
CA ALA A 40 7.85 -14.57 -14.79
C ALA A 40 9.37 -14.61 -14.60
N PHE A 41 9.99 -15.80 -14.62
CA PHE A 41 11.45 -15.94 -14.56
C PHE A 41 12.13 -15.23 -15.72
N SER A 42 11.66 -15.43 -16.96
CA SER A 42 12.21 -14.78 -18.14
C SER A 42 12.12 -13.25 -18.06
N ILE A 43 10.95 -12.74 -17.62
CA ILE A 43 10.74 -11.29 -17.44
C ILE A 43 11.68 -10.71 -16.36
N VAL A 44 11.81 -11.36 -15.21
CA VAL A 44 12.70 -10.88 -14.15
C VAL A 44 14.16 -10.92 -14.58
N GLU A 45 14.57 -11.94 -15.32
CA GLU A 45 15.94 -12.05 -15.84
C GLU A 45 16.26 -10.98 -16.88
N GLU A 46 15.35 -10.71 -17.82
CA GLU A 46 15.49 -9.66 -18.83
C GLU A 46 15.46 -8.25 -18.21
N HIS A 47 14.61 -8.04 -17.18
CA HIS A 47 14.39 -6.75 -16.52
C HIS A 47 14.89 -6.71 -15.08
N ARG A 48 15.94 -7.49 -14.77
CA ARG A 48 16.43 -7.74 -13.40
C ARG A 48 16.69 -6.48 -12.55
N HIS A 49 16.95 -5.32 -13.18
CA HIS A 49 17.22 -4.07 -12.47
C HIS A 49 15.96 -3.24 -12.18
N GLN A 50 14.79 -3.68 -12.62
CA GLN A 50 13.54 -2.91 -12.54
C GLN A 50 12.45 -3.60 -11.74
N VAL A 51 12.32 -4.94 -11.83
CA VAL A 51 11.25 -5.69 -11.17
C VAL A 51 11.62 -5.87 -9.70
N THR A 52 10.86 -5.23 -8.81
CA THR A 52 11.11 -5.23 -7.36
C THR A 52 9.92 -5.71 -6.53
N ALA A 53 8.75 -5.85 -7.16
CA ALA A 53 7.55 -6.39 -6.53
C ALA A 53 6.78 -7.30 -7.47
N ALA A 54 6.17 -8.37 -6.94
CA ALA A 54 5.29 -9.26 -7.68
C ALA A 54 3.95 -9.43 -6.96
N LEU A 55 2.86 -9.39 -7.73
CA LEU A 55 1.51 -9.72 -7.29
C LEU A 55 1.17 -11.11 -7.80
N ILE A 56 0.77 -12.01 -6.92
CA ILE A 56 0.49 -13.41 -7.21
C ILE A 56 -0.90 -13.81 -6.69
N PRO A 57 -1.62 -14.73 -7.35
CA PRO A 57 -2.87 -15.25 -6.80
C PRO A 57 -2.60 -16.19 -5.62
N PRO A 58 -3.58 -16.41 -4.73
CA PRO A 58 -3.43 -17.31 -3.57
C PRO A 58 -3.25 -18.80 -3.96
N HIS A 59 -3.59 -19.15 -5.19
CA HIS A 59 -3.53 -20.51 -5.74
C HIS A 59 -2.62 -20.57 -6.98
N LEU A 60 -1.42 -20.02 -6.88
CA LEU A 60 -0.46 -20.14 -7.97
C LEU A 60 -0.11 -21.62 -8.19
N ALA A 61 -0.35 -22.11 -9.42
CA ALA A 61 -0.15 -23.51 -9.76
C ALA A 61 1.35 -23.85 -9.91
N VAL A 62 2.00 -24.14 -8.79
CA VAL A 62 3.39 -24.61 -8.72
C VAL A 62 3.49 -25.79 -7.75
N ALA A 63 4.40 -26.70 -8.01
CA ALA A 63 4.60 -27.87 -7.16
C ALA A 63 5.20 -27.52 -5.79
N ASP A 64 6.10 -26.54 -5.76
CA ASP A 64 6.72 -26.00 -4.55
C ASP A 64 6.74 -24.47 -4.66
N LEU A 65 5.84 -23.83 -3.92
CA LEU A 65 5.68 -22.37 -3.94
C LEU A 65 6.91 -21.68 -3.35
N GLY A 66 7.45 -22.18 -2.25
CA GLY A 66 8.60 -21.58 -1.58
C GLY A 66 9.82 -21.56 -2.49
N ALA A 67 10.19 -22.72 -3.07
CA ALA A 67 11.31 -22.83 -3.99
C ALA A 67 11.13 -21.96 -5.26
N ALA A 68 9.91 -21.89 -5.79
CA ALA A 68 9.61 -21.03 -6.94
C ALA A 68 9.81 -19.55 -6.63
N LEU A 69 9.34 -19.09 -5.47
CA LEU A 69 9.47 -17.69 -5.03
C LEU A 69 10.94 -17.32 -4.74
N GLU A 70 11.69 -18.20 -4.07
CA GLU A 70 13.13 -18.03 -3.83
C GLU A 70 13.92 -17.96 -5.14
N SER A 71 13.62 -18.87 -6.07
CA SER A 71 14.25 -18.90 -7.40
C SER A 71 13.96 -17.62 -8.20
N LEU A 72 12.76 -17.05 -8.08
CA LEU A 72 12.38 -15.80 -8.72
C LEU A 72 13.08 -14.61 -8.03
N ALA A 73 13.13 -14.58 -6.70
CA ALA A 73 13.79 -13.54 -5.94
C ALA A 73 15.30 -13.48 -6.21
N ALA A 74 15.97 -14.65 -6.34
CA ALA A 74 17.40 -14.71 -6.64
C ALA A 74 17.79 -14.06 -7.99
N ARG A 75 16.84 -13.94 -8.92
CA ARG A 75 17.02 -13.27 -10.21
C ARG A 75 16.73 -11.77 -10.19
N ALA A 76 16.05 -11.30 -9.14
CA ALA A 76 15.66 -9.90 -8.99
C ALA A 76 16.85 -9.01 -8.57
N PRO A 77 16.71 -7.66 -8.63
CA PRO A 77 17.72 -6.72 -8.14
C PRO A 77 18.12 -7.03 -6.70
N GLN A 78 19.41 -7.12 -6.43
CA GLN A 78 19.96 -7.40 -5.09
C GLN A 78 19.43 -8.69 -4.43
N GLY A 79 18.87 -9.63 -5.21
CA GLY A 79 18.24 -10.84 -4.69
C GLY A 79 16.97 -10.59 -3.89
N CYS A 80 16.34 -9.43 -4.04
CA CYS A 80 15.16 -9.03 -3.29
C CYS A 80 13.96 -8.79 -4.20
N LEU A 81 12.92 -9.58 -4.06
CA LEU A 81 11.62 -9.40 -4.69
C LEU A 81 10.53 -9.50 -3.60
N SER A 82 9.73 -8.46 -3.47
CA SER A 82 8.62 -8.46 -2.52
C SER A 82 7.37 -9.01 -3.15
N TYR A 83 6.67 -9.90 -2.47
CA TYR A 83 5.44 -10.52 -2.95
C TYR A 83 4.21 -9.98 -2.24
N VAL A 84 3.11 -9.84 -2.98
CA VAL A 84 1.77 -9.56 -2.44
C VAL A 84 0.81 -10.60 -2.99
N VAL A 85 0.14 -11.33 -2.11
CA VAL A 85 -0.93 -12.25 -2.52
C VAL A 85 -2.21 -11.44 -2.78
N VAL A 86 -2.87 -11.65 -3.92
CA VAL A 86 -4.02 -10.84 -4.35
C VAL A 86 -5.14 -11.75 -4.86
N GLY A 87 -6.31 -11.70 -4.24
CA GLY A 87 -7.49 -12.46 -4.66
C GLY A 87 -8.48 -12.74 -3.55
N ALA A 88 -9.30 -13.77 -3.74
CA ALA A 88 -10.21 -14.26 -2.70
C ALA A 88 -9.40 -14.86 -1.54
N CYS A 89 -9.80 -14.58 -0.30
CA CYS A 89 -9.17 -15.17 0.88
C CYS A 89 -9.35 -16.68 0.86
N PRO A 90 -8.28 -17.48 0.84
CA PRO A 90 -8.40 -18.94 0.87
C PRO A 90 -8.70 -19.45 2.28
N GLY A 91 -8.89 -20.78 2.42
CA GLY A 91 -9.04 -21.43 3.72
C GLY A 91 -7.76 -21.40 4.57
N GLU A 92 -7.89 -21.71 5.86
CA GLU A 92 -6.81 -21.67 6.86
C GLU A 92 -5.59 -22.50 6.46
N GLU A 93 -5.80 -23.67 5.86
CA GLU A 93 -4.72 -24.55 5.40
C GLU A 93 -3.85 -23.88 4.33
N SER A 94 -4.47 -23.32 3.30
CA SER A 94 -3.77 -22.57 2.26
C SER A 94 -3.13 -21.29 2.77
N LEU A 95 -3.72 -20.63 3.78
CA LEU A 95 -3.10 -19.49 4.45
C LEU A 95 -1.82 -19.91 5.18
N ALA A 96 -1.82 -21.08 5.82
CA ALA A 96 -0.62 -21.61 6.47
C ALA A 96 0.49 -21.91 5.45
N GLU A 97 0.16 -22.56 4.33
CA GLU A 97 1.11 -22.84 3.23
C GLU A 97 1.72 -21.54 2.67
N LEU A 98 0.91 -20.50 2.45
CA LEU A 98 1.40 -19.20 1.98
C LEU A 98 2.38 -18.56 2.99
N ARG A 99 2.09 -18.67 4.29
CA ARG A 99 2.98 -18.18 5.37
C ARG A 99 4.30 -18.95 5.43
N GLU A 100 4.24 -20.28 5.28
CA GLU A 100 5.42 -21.17 5.24
C GLU A 100 6.30 -20.87 4.03
N ALA A 101 5.69 -20.56 2.86
CA ALA A 101 6.41 -20.08 1.68
C ALA A 101 7.04 -18.69 1.84
N GLY A 102 6.98 -18.08 3.03
CA GLY A 102 7.62 -16.80 3.32
C GLY A 102 6.80 -15.57 2.94
N LEU A 103 5.58 -15.73 2.44
CA LEU A 103 4.71 -14.62 2.08
C LEU A 103 4.20 -13.89 3.35
N ARG A 104 4.04 -12.57 3.25
CA ARG A 104 3.65 -11.72 4.40
C ARG A 104 2.60 -10.67 4.05
N LEU A 105 2.49 -10.29 2.78
CA LEU A 105 1.58 -9.24 2.33
C LEU A 105 0.42 -9.86 1.55
N ALA A 106 -0.79 -9.44 1.89
CA ALA A 106 -1.99 -9.89 1.21
C ALA A 106 -2.95 -8.75 0.89
N LEU A 107 -3.79 -8.97 -0.12
CA LEU A 107 -4.94 -8.15 -0.50
C LEU A 107 -6.09 -9.08 -0.81
N TRP A 108 -7.04 -9.16 0.11
CA TRP A 108 -8.22 -9.98 -0.05
C TRP A 108 -9.39 -9.20 -0.66
N GLU A 109 -10.13 -9.84 -1.54
CA GLU A 109 -11.33 -9.26 -2.15
C GLU A 109 -12.42 -8.96 -1.10
N PRO A 110 -13.17 -7.85 -1.24
CA PRO A 110 -13.10 -6.84 -2.29
C PRO A 110 -11.90 -5.88 -2.14
N ILE A 111 -11.16 -5.64 -3.23
CA ILE A 111 -9.94 -4.82 -3.23
C ILE A 111 -10.27 -3.42 -3.77
N ASP A 112 -10.17 -2.40 -2.93
CA ASP A 112 -10.21 -1.00 -3.35
C ASP A 112 -8.84 -0.49 -3.84
N ASP A 113 -8.84 0.65 -4.54
CA ASP A 113 -7.63 1.24 -5.11
C ASP A 113 -6.68 1.81 -4.04
N ALA A 114 -7.18 2.23 -2.88
CA ALA A 114 -6.35 2.76 -1.81
C ALA A 114 -5.51 1.64 -1.16
N ARG A 115 -6.14 0.50 -0.84
CA ARG A 115 -5.47 -0.70 -0.32
C ARG A 115 -4.48 -1.26 -1.33
N LEU A 116 -4.86 -1.37 -2.61
CA LEU A 116 -3.97 -1.85 -3.67
C LEU A 116 -2.74 -0.95 -3.78
N ARG A 117 -2.92 0.36 -3.87
CA ARG A 117 -1.82 1.33 -3.92
C ARG A 117 -0.92 1.24 -2.69
N PHE A 118 -1.51 1.08 -1.52
CA PHE A 118 -0.76 0.97 -0.27
C PHE A 118 0.14 -0.27 -0.24
N GLN A 119 -0.39 -1.45 -0.57
CA GLN A 119 0.38 -2.69 -0.58
C GLN A 119 1.45 -2.71 -1.67
N VAL A 120 1.14 -2.20 -2.86
CA VAL A 120 2.14 -2.03 -3.92
C VAL A 120 3.28 -1.12 -3.45
N ASN A 121 2.97 0.01 -2.79
CA ASN A 121 4.00 0.89 -2.22
C ASN A 121 4.83 0.21 -1.12
N ARG A 122 4.20 -0.64 -0.29
CA ARG A 122 4.91 -1.44 0.72
C ARG A 122 5.88 -2.42 0.07
N ALA A 123 5.41 -3.15 -0.93
CA ALA A 123 6.21 -4.12 -1.66
C ALA A 123 7.40 -3.44 -2.38
N LEU A 124 7.17 -2.33 -3.08
CA LEU A 124 8.22 -1.56 -3.76
C LEU A 124 9.26 -0.95 -2.82
N ALA A 125 8.87 -0.69 -1.57
CA ALA A 125 9.78 -0.15 -0.56
C ALA A 125 10.68 -1.23 0.08
N GLY A 126 10.42 -2.49 -0.18
CA GLY A 126 11.02 -3.64 0.49
C GLY A 126 10.36 -3.89 1.85
N PHE A 127 9.73 -5.06 2.00
CA PHE A 127 9.13 -5.46 3.26
C PHE A 127 10.22 -5.57 4.35
N GLY A 128 10.06 -4.86 5.44
CA GLY A 128 10.99 -4.88 6.57
C GLY A 128 11.93 -3.68 6.69
N THR A 129 12.36 -3.06 5.59
CA THR A 129 13.29 -1.92 5.65
C THR A 129 12.64 -0.60 6.07
N GLN A 130 11.40 -0.35 5.65
CA GLN A 130 10.66 0.86 6.03
C GLN A 130 9.81 0.70 7.28
N GLU A 131 9.33 -0.51 7.60
CA GLU A 131 8.56 -0.75 8.82
C GLU A 131 9.46 -0.74 10.05
N ALA A 132 10.66 -1.31 9.96
CA ALA A 132 11.66 -1.28 11.04
C ALA A 132 12.15 0.14 11.38
N SER A 133 12.07 1.09 10.45
CA SER A 133 12.48 2.49 10.66
C SER A 133 11.33 3.41 11.13
N ARG A 134 10.08 2.91 11.16
CA ARG A 134 8.90 3.71 11.56
C ARG A 134 8.48 3.36 12.97
N ALA A 135 8.40 4.37 13.83
CA ALA A 135 7.92 4.22 15.20
C ALA A 135 6.44 3.80 15.29
N GLU A 136 5.66 3.90 14.19
CA GLU A 136 4.21 3.71 14.22
C GLU A 136 3.68 2.98 12.99
N MET A 137 2.78 2.03 13.26
CA MET A 137 2.01 1.30 12.26
C MET A 137 1.10 2.25 11.47
N ARG A 138 0.96 1.99 10.18
CA ARG A 138 0.05 2.71 9.27
C ARG A 138 -0.82 1.74 8.52
N ALA A 139 -2.08 2.14 8.32
CA ALA A 139 -3.03 1.40 7.51
C ALA A 139 -3.70 2.31 6.47
N PRO A 140 -4.04 1.79 5.30
CA PRO A 140 -4.89 2.47 4.34
C PRO A 140 -6.34 2.46 4.86
N LEU A 141 -6.99 3.61 4.74
CA LEU A 141 -8.40 3.79 5.09
C LEU A 141 -9.01 4.68 4.02
N ASP A 142 -10.12 4.25 3.43
CA ASP A 142 -10.84 5.08 2.47
C ASP A 142 -12.09 5.68 3.14
N ILE A 143 -11.87 6.51 4.15
CA ILE A 143 -12.94 7.16 4.91
C ILE A 143 -12.99 8.67 4.64
N PRO A 144 -14.17 9.31 4.76
CA PRO A 144 -14.29 10.75 4.66
C PRO A 144 -13.49 11.45 5.76
N ALA A 145 -12.98 12.63 5.42
CA ALA A 145 -12.33 13.52 6.37
C ALA A 145 -12.58 14.99 6.01
N HIS A 146 -12.43 15.87 6.97
CA HIS A 146 -12.49 17.31 6.74
C HIS A 146 -11.24 17.98 7.29
N VAL A 147 -10.72 18.92 6.50
CA VAL A 147 -9.62 19.80 6.91
C VAL A 147 -10.20 21.13 7.30
N ILE A 148 -9.91 21.57 8.50
CA ILE A 148 -10.35 22.85 9.04
C ILE A 148 -9.13 23.77 9.18
N GLN A 149 -9.16 24.89 8.47
CA GLN A 149 -8.08 25.88 8.47
C GLN A 149 -8.67 27.29 8.44
N ALA A 150 -8.32 28.13 9.40
CA ALA A 150 -8.83 29.51 9.51
C ALA A 150 -10.37 29.61 9.37
N GLY A 151 -11.09 28.73 10.05
CA GLY A 151 -12.57 28.67 10.04
C GLY A 151 -13.18 28.07 8.75
N ARG A 152 -12.37 27.72 7.76
CA ARG A 152 -12.85 27.10 6.52
C ARG A 152 -12.72 25.57 6.60
N ARG A 153 -13.81 24.87 6.25
CA ARG A 153 -13.89 23.41 6.18
C ARG A 153 -13.79 22.96 4.73
N LYS A 154 -12.85 22.02 4.45
CA LYS A 154 -12.61 21.44 3.11
C LYS A 154 -12.74 19.92 3.19
N SER A 155 -13.41 19.30 2.27
CA SER A 155 -13.52 17.85 2.18
C SER A 155 -12.21 17.21 1.71
N ALA A 156 -11.90 16.06 2.26
CA ALA A 156 -10.77 15.20 1.91
C ALA A 156 -11.16 13.73 2.17
N ARG A 157 -10.32 12.81 1.77
CA ARG A 157 -10.42 11.39 2.13
C ARG A 157 -9.12 10.95 2.81
N VAL A 158 -9.23 10.05 3.77
CA VAL A 158 -8.05 9.44 4.37
C VAL A 158 -7.49 8.40 3.41
N TYR A 159 -6.23 8.57 2.97
CA TYR A 159 -5.52 7.53 2.26
C TYR A 159 -4.80 6.58 3.20
N THR A 160 -4.04 7.12 4.18
CA THR A 160 -3.42 6.32 5.25
C THR A 160 -3.49 7.03 6.58
N LEU A 161 -3.65 6.26 7.65
CA LEU A 161 -3.71 6.75 9.04
C LEU A 161 -2.69 6.01 9.92
N SER A 162 -2.10 6.71 10.87
CA SER A 162 -1.34 6.18 12.01
C SER A 162 -1.66 6.98 13.27
N SER A 163 -1.17 6.52 14.42
CA SER A 163 -1.30 7.28 15.68
C SER A 163 -0.62 8.66 15.63
N GLY A 164 0.44 8.84 14.83
CA GLY A 164 1.16 10.12 14.71
C GLY A 164 0.78 10.98 13.53
N GLY A 165 -0.11 10.52 12.62
CA GLY A 165 -0.46 11.33 11.49
C GLY A 165 -1.35 10.66 10.44
N VAL A 166 -1.75 11.46 9.47
CA VAL A 166 -2.64 11.05 8.38
C VAL A 166 -2.10 11.53 7.03
N TYR A 167 -2.27 10.73 5.99
CA TYR A 167 -2.20 11.23 4.61
C TYR A 167 -3.61 11.41 4.08
N LEU A 168 -3.90 12.63 3.64
CA LEU A 168 -5.20 13.01 3.10
C LEU A 168 -5.10 13.14 1.57
N ASP A 169 -5.96 12.40 0.88
CA ASP A 169 -6.25 12.58 -0.55
C ASP A 169 -7.17 13.80 -0.69
N THR A 170 -6.69 14.84 -1.37
CA THR A 170 -7.43 16.07 -1.60
C THR A 170 -6.84 16.86 -2.77
N GLN A 171 -7.71 17.41 -3.60
CA GLN A 171 -7.32 18.29 -4.71
C GLN A 171 -6.88 19.69 -4.25
N ARG A 172 -7.12 20.04 -2.97
CA ARG A 172 -6.83 21.37 -2.40
C ARG A 172 -6.03 21.26 -1.10
N PRO A 173 -4.80 20.71 -1.15
CA PRO A 173 -3.97 20.59 0.03
C PRO A 173 -3.62 21.95 0.61
N SER A 174 -3.48 22.01 1.91
CA SER A 174 -2.91 23.19 2.61
C SER A 174 -1.40 23.23 2.43
N MET A 175 -0.80 24.39 2.52
CA MET A 175 0.64 24.57 2.32
C MET A 175 1.44 23.82 3.41
N ARG A 176 2.66 23.45 3.10
CA ARG A 176 3.60 22.87 4.07
C ARG A 176 3.77 23.83 5.25
N ASN A 177 3.89 23.28 6.44
CA ASN A 177 3.96 23.95 7.75
C ASN A 177 2.68 24.68 8.17
N ALA A 178 1.57 24.56 7.42
CA ALA A 178 0.30 25.09 7.88
C ALA A 178 -0.23 24.30 9.08
N ALA A 179 -0.63 25.01 10.13
CA ALA A 179 -1.39 24.44 11.22
C ALA A 179 -2.86 24.24 10.78
N ILE A 180 -3.39 23.05 11.00
CA ILE A 180 -4.74 22.65 10.62
C ILE A 180 -5.34 21.73 11.68
N SER A 181 -6.67 21.64 11.70
CA SER A 181 -7.37 20.55 12.38
C SER A 181 -7.92 19.58 11.33
N VAL A 182 -7.85 18.29 11.62
CA VAL A 182 -8.42 17.24 10.79
C VAL A 182 -9.53 16.57 11.56
N GLU A 183 -10.71 16.51 10.96
CA GLU A 183 -11.85 15.76 11.45
C GLU A 183 -11.94 14.47 10.62
N LEU A 184 -11.74 13.33 11.27
CA LEU A 184 -11.78 11.99 10.69
C LEU A 184 -13.15 11.38 10.98
N ASP A 185 -13.86 10.91 9.95
CA ASP A 185 -15.16 10.27 10.10
C ASP A 185 -15.00 8.81 10.58
N LEU A 186 -14.68 8.67 11.88
CA LEU A 186 -14.51 7.38 12.56
C LEU A 186 -15.74 7.08 13.41
N TRP A 187 -16.32 5.91 13.21
CA TRP A 187 -17.43 5.44 14.05
C TRP A 187 -16.99 5.23 15.52
N PRO A 188 -17.84 5.52 16.56
CA PRO A 188 -19.22 6.01 16.48
C PRO A 188 -19.35 7.53 16.32
N SER A 189 -18.28 8.28 16.38
CA SER A 189 -18.28 9.74 16.25
C SER A 189 -17.00 10.22 15.57
N PRO A 190 -16.99 11.36 14.88
CA PRO A 190 -15.78 11.93 14.29
C PRO A 190 -14.68 12.15 15.33
N VAL A 191 -13.43 11.95 14.91
CA VAL A 191 -12.22 12.23 15.70
C VAL A 191 -11.59 13.52 15.19
N CYS A 192 -11.39 14.48 16.09
CA CYS A 192 -10.69 15.72 15.78
C CYS A 192 -9.24 15.68 16.26
N ALA A 193 -8.30 15.98 15.36
CA ALA A 193 -6.88 16.02 15.66
C ALA A 193 -6.26 17.32 15.14
N ALA A 194 -5.54 18.03 15.97
CA ALA A 194 -4.72 19.15 15.53
C ALA A 194 -3.39 18.66 14.97
N GLY A 195 -2.89 19.32 13.93
CA GLY A 195 -1.67 18.89 13.28
C GLY A 195 -1.05 19.94 12.37
N VAL A 196 0.11 19.58 11.83
CA VAL A 196 0.87 20.40 10.88
C VAL A 196 1.09 19.63 9.59
N VAL A 197 0.88 20.31 8.47
CA VAL A 197 1.18 19.77 7.14
C VAL A 197 2.70 19.62 6.98
N VAL A 198 3.18 18.38 6.86
CA VAL A 198 4.63 18.11 6.75
C VAL A 198 5.11 18.03 5.32
N TYR A 199 4.25 17.63 4.39
CA TYR A 199 4.53 17.65 2.95
C TYR A 199 3.24 17.64 2.13
N THR A 200 3.35 18.05 0.87
CA THR A 200 2.26 17.97 -0.10
C THR A 200 2.71 17.14 -1.31
N SER A 201 1.76 16.48 -1.97
CA SER A 201 1.94 15.79 -3.25
C SER A 201 0.98 16.43 -4.25
N VAL A 202 1.50 17.30 -5.09
CA VAL A 202 0.76 18.04 -6.11
C VAL A 202 1.51 17.99 -7.44
N PRO A 203 0.84 18.19 -8.60
CA PRO A 203 1.53 18.29 -9.88
C PRO A 203 2.69 19.30 -9.81
N GLY A 204 3.86 18.89 -10.28
CA GLY A 204 5.09 19.70 -10.21
C GLY A 204 5.89 19.57 -8.90
N ASN A 205 5.33 18.97 -7.85
CA ASN A 205 6.02 18.68 -6.58
C ASN A 205 5.64 17.30 -6.03
N LEU A 206 5.78 16.28 -6.87
CA LEU A 206 5.53 14.90 -6.49
C LEU A 206 6.77 14.35 -5.77
N ARG A 207 6.77 14.33 -4.45
CA ARG A 207 7.83 13.66 -3.67
C ARG A 207 7.86 12.15 -3.86
N ARG A 208 6.68 11.57 -4.15
CA ARG A 208 6.51 10.16 -4.52
C ARG A 208 5.48 10.10 -5.63
N ALA A 209 5.91 9.66 -6.79
CA ALA A 209 5.06 9.60 -8.00
C ALA A 209 3.78 8.78 -7.81
N ASN A 210 3.79 7.85 -6.87
CA ASN A 210 2.72 6.86 -6.67
C ASN A 210 1.78 7.18 -5.49
N LEU A 211 1.88 8.37 -4.88
CA LEU A 211 0.88 8.83 -3.91
C LEU A 211 -0.25 9.58 -4.62
N PRO A 212 -1.50 9.51 -4.14
CA PRO A 212 -2.57 10.37 -4.64
C PRO A 212 -2.22 11.84 -4.38
N HIS A 213 -2.90 12.76 -5.08
CA HIS A 213 -2.78 14.18 -4.78
C HIS A 213 -3.22 14.43 -3.35
N GLY A 214 -2.47 15.25 -2.60
CA GLY A 214 -2.85 15.48 -1.23
C GLY A 214 -1.75 15.99 -0.33
N MET A 215 -1.86 15.68 0.95
CA MET A 215 -0.92 16.15 1.96
C MET A 215 -0.76 15.16 3.11
N GLY A 216 0.47 15.10 3.63
CA GLY A 216 0.79 14.41 4.87
C GLY A 216 0.68 15.39 6.05
N VAL A 217 -0.06 15.00 7.07
CA VAL A 217 -0.27 15.77 8.30
C VAL A 217 0.32 14.98 9.46
N ARG A 218 1.16 15.61 10.26
CA ARG A 218 1.63 15.09 11.55
C ARG A 218 0.77 15.66 12.64
N PHE A 219 0.18 14.79 13.44
CA PHE A 219 -0.58 15.18 14.62
C PHE A 219 0.35 15.69 15.74
N HIS A 220 -0.11 16.62 16.54
CA HIS A 220 0.60 17.10 17.72
C HIS A 220 -0.29 17.17 18.96
N GLU A 221 -1.60 17.25 18.79
CA GLU A 221 -2.55 17.22 19.88
C GLU A 221 -3.72 16.31 19.55
N ILE A 222 -3.80 15.17 20.25
CA ILE A 222 -4.92 14.24 20.18
C ILE A 222 -5.25 13.82 21.61
N PRO A 223 -6.49 13.92 22.06
CA PRO A 223 -6.92 13.38 23.33
C PRO A 223 -6.64 11.88 23.42
N ASN A 224 -6.24 11.36 24.59
CA ASN A 224 -5.87 9.95 24.76
C ASN A 224 -6.96 8.96 24.34
N ILE A 225 -8.23 9.31 24.58
CA ILE A 225 -9.39 8.48 24.17
C ILE A 225 -9.42 8.37 22.65
N GLU A 226 -9.26 9.47 21.93
CA GLU A 226 -9.28 9.53 20.47
C GLU A 226 -8.06 8.82 19.87
N LEU A 227 -6.91 8.96 20.50
CA LEU A 227 -5.69 8.25 20.12
C LEU A 227 -5.87 6.72 20.24
N GLY A 228 -6.56 6.26 21.29
CA GLY A 228 -6.93 4.85 21.45
C GLY A 228 -7.84 4.34 20.33
N ARG A 229 -8.80 5.14 19.88
CA ARG A 229 -9.68 4.83 18.74
C ARG A 229 -8.90 4.73 17.44
N ILE A 230 -8.03 5.70 17.17
CA ILE A 230 -7.16 5.67 15.97
C ILE A 230 -6.31 4.40 15.96
N ARG A 231 -5.66 4.06 17.08
CA ARG A 231 -4.82 2.85 17.20
C ARG A 231 -5.61 1.57 16.90
N ARG A 232 -6.82 1.46 17.42
CA ARG A 232 -7.70 0.29 17.17
C ARG A 232 -8.04 0.16 15.68
N VAL A 233 -8.51 1.22 15.05
CA VAL A 233 -8.88 1.22 13.62
C VAL A 233 -7.66 0.90 12.73
N VAL A 234 -6.50 1.46 13.05
CA VAL A 234 -5.25 1.17 12.33
C VAL A 234 -4.85 -0.30 12.50
N ALA A 235 -4.95 -0.85 13.70
CA ALA A 235 -4.64 -2.26 13.96
C ALA A 235 -5.57 -3.20 13.18
N GLU A 236 -6.89 -2.98 13.24
CA GLU A 236 -7.89 -3.75 12.52
C GLU A 236 -7.68 -3.71 11.00
N ALA A 237 -7.45 -2.52 10.44
CA ALA A 237 -7.19 -2.37 9.01
C ALA A 237 -5.85 -3.01 8.58
N SER A 238 -4.84 -3.02 9.46
CA SER A 238 -3.54 -3.65 9.18
C SER A 238 -3.61 -5.16 9.17
N LEU A 239 -4.45 -5.78 10.01
CA LEU A 239 -4.66 -7.23 10.02
C LEU A 239 -5.22 -7.76 8.68
N GLN A 240 -6.01 -6.97 7.97
CA GLN A 240 -6.56 -7.32 6.67
C GLN A 240 -5.52 -7.28 5.51
N LEU A 241 -4.30 -6.83 5.79
CA LEU A 241 -3.23 -6.62 4.82
C LEU A 241 -2.03 -7.55 5.05
N ALA A 242 -2.14 -8.45 6.02
CA ALA A 242 -1.13 -9.45 6.36
C ALA A 242 -1.66 -10.87 6.10
N LEU A 243 -0.74 -11.80 5.89
CA LEU A 243 -0.99 -13.24 5.86
C LEU A 243 -0.91 -13.84 7.26
#